data_1d5448b6d2447090dfff33c31dfe96bc
#
_entry.id   1d5448b6d2447090dfff33c31dfe96bc
#
_cell.length_a   1.000
_cell.length_b   1.000
_cell.length_c   1.000
_cell.angle_alpha   90.00
_cell.angle_beta   90.00
_cell.angle_gamma   90.00
#
_symmetry.space_group_name_H-M   'P 1'
#
loop_
_entity.id
_entity.type
_entity.pdbx_description
1 polymer ?
#
loop_
_entity_poly.entity_id
_entity_poly.type
_entity_poly.pdbx_seq_one_letter_code
_entity_poly.pdbx_strand_id
1 'polypeptide(L)'
;MNKKIMMVLAAVLFNCMTGGLLAMAAGISPAIGAAGMNTVAVLFGGAMPQGVLRAGVYKEIWTGELVKALRGLLEGTWLDGIPDSSSLVNNDIIHLVEVGVDPEVLINNTTYPIPLQALDDADIAIELDKFQTKVTPITDDELYAISYDKMSRVKESHSNAINDAKFAKAAHALCPTENTDTTPVLVTTGERDAETGRLRLVPGDIVRLKAALDKLRVPADKRRLVLCSDHVNDLLMADQKFKEQYNLNQTEGRIGRLYGFDIYEFGNTPLYTVAGKKKAVGALAEAGEFQCSFAFYVPRVFKATGSTKMYYSEASTDPEYQRNKINFRHYFICMFKKADAGVAIRSGYQASSDGSITADPTTVTIPAEGGSKDVTVTASGAYTMGAAPDGFNVSKKGNTVTISADANEGEQKSGTLTLTLQSNNGKTAQITITQTAKSE
;
A
#
# COMPACT_ATOMS: atom_id res chain seq x y z
N MET A 1 -35.46 -26.97 -29.42
CA MET A 1 -34.44 -26.62 -30.45
C MET A 1 -33.08 -26.70 -29.79
N ASN A 2 -32.16 -27.45 -30.35
CA ASN A 2 -30.86 -27.74 -29.71
C ASN A 2 -30.05 -26.44 -29.54
N LYS A 3 -29.51 -26.16 -28.32
CA LYS A 3 -28.73 -24.90 -28.03
C LYS A 3 -27.65 -24.61 -29.08
N LYS A 4 -27.02 -25.67 -29.62
CA LYS A 4 -26.02 -25.56 -30.70
C LYS A 4 -26.58 -24.99 -32.00
N ILE A 5 -27.80 -25.38 -32.37
CA ILE A 5 -28.49 -24.88 -33.59
C ILE A 5 -28.86 -23.41 -33.42
N MET A 6 -29.30 -23.03 -32.22
CA MET A 6 -29.64 -21.63 -31.92
C MET A 6 -28.43 -20.71 -31.95
N MET A 7 -27.26 -21.15 -31.46
CA MET A 7 -25.99 -20.38 -31.54
C MET A 7 -25.51 -20.24 -32.99
N VAL A 8 -25.60 -21.29 -33.81
CA VAL A 8 -25.23 -21.22 -35.23
C VAL A 8 -26.13 -20.23 -35.99
N LEU A 9 -27.45 -20.30 -35.75
CA LEU A 9 -28.41 -19.37 -36.34
C LEU A 9 -28.14 -17.92 -35.92
N ALA A 10 -27.83 -17.67 -34.65
CA ALA A 10 -27.49 -16.35 -34.17
C ALA A 10 -26.17 -15.81 -34.80
N ALA A 11 -25.16 -16.67 -34.95
CA ALA A 11 -23.91 -16.30 -35.61
C ALA A 11 -24.07 -15.96 -37.09
N VAL A 12 -24.88 -16.76 -37.80
CA VAL A 12 -25.21 -16.50 -39.22
C VAL A 12 -25.98 -15.18 -39.38
N LEU A 13 -26.96 -14.91 -38.52
CA LEU A 13 -27.70 -13.65 -38.53
C LEU A 13 -26.80 -12.45 -38.25
N PHE A 14 -25.91 -12.57 -37.28
CA PHE A 14 -24.93 -11.52 -36.93
C PHE A 14 -23.99 -11.24 -38.11
N ASN A 15 -23.45 -12.29 -38.74
CA ASN A 15 -22.59 -12.15 -39.91
C ASN A 15 -23.32 -11.55 -41.13
N CYS A 16 -24.61 -11.87 -41.32
CA CYS A 16 -25.44 -11.26 -42.36
C CYS A 16 -25.63 -9.76 -42.12
N MET A 17 -25.91 -9.34 -40.89
CA MET A 17 -26.09 -7.94 -40.54
C MET A 17 -24.77 -7.14 -40.69
N THR A 18 -23.69 -7.63 -40.11
CA THR A 18 -22.39 -6.94 -40.18
C THR A 18 -21.78 -6.91 -41.56
N GLY A 19 -21.84 -8.02 -42.31
CA GLY A 19 -21.37 -8.10 -43.69
C GLY A 19 -22.19 -7.23 -44.66
N GLY A 20 -23.53 -7.20 -44.45
CA GLY A 20 -24.42 -6.35 -45.21
C GLY A 20 -24.17 -4.85 -44.98
N LEU A 21 -23.95 -4.41 -43.74
CA LEU A 21 -23.61 -3.04 -43.39
C LEU A 21 -22.25 -2.59 -43.98
N LEU A 22 -21.23 -3.46 -43.87
CA LEU A 22 -19.91 -3.17 -44.44
C LEU A 22 -19.96 -3.07 -45.96
N ALA A 23 -20.73 -3.95 -46.65
CA ALA A 23 -20.90 -3.90 -48.07
C ALA A 23 -21.63 -2.63 -48.55
N MET A 24 -22.66 -2.18 -47.80
CA MET A 24 -23.33 -0.90 -48.07
C MET A 24 -22.40 0.28 -47.93
N ALA A 25 -21.55 0.29 -46.92
CA ALA A 25 -20.54 1.35 -46.72
C ALA A 25 -19.49 1.37 -47.86
N ALA A 26 -19.22 0.22 -48.50
CA ALA A 26 -18.30 0.06 -49.60
C ALA A 26 -18.98 0.21 -51.02
N GLY A 27 -20.28 0.54 -51.08
CA GLY A 27 -21.03 0.66 -52.31
C GLY A 27 -21.32 -0.67 -53.03
N ILE A 28 -21.26 -1.80 -52.32
CA ILE A 28 -21.50 -3.16 -52.81
C ILE A 28 -22.87 -3.63 -52.34
N SER A 29 -23.49 -4.55 -53.07
CA SER A 29 -24.77 -5.15 -52.67
C SER A 29 -24.68 -5.82 -51.29
N PRO A 30 -25.61 -5.52 -50.38
CA PRO A 30 -25.61 -6.09 -49.04
C PRO A 30 -25.64 -7.64 -49.02
N ALA A 31 -26.27 -8.25 -49.99
CA ALA A 31 -26.34 -9.69 -50.14
C ALA A 31 -24.94 -10.32 -50.41
N ILE A 32 -24.10 -9.65 -51.18
CA ILE A 32 -22.72 -10.09 -51.44
C ILE A 32 -21.87 -9.99 -50.17
N GLY A 33 -22.01 -8.92 -49.41
CA GLY A 33 -21.32 -8.75 -48.12
C GLY A 33 -21.72 -9.77 -47.08
N ALA A 34 -23.02 -10.05 -46.95
CA ALA A 34 -23.54 -11.07 -46.05
C ALA A 34 -23.06 -12.49 -46.46
N ALA A 35 -23.08 -12.83 -47.75
CA ALA A 35 -22.56 -14.09 -48.22
C ALA A 35 -21.04 -14.22 -48.04
N GLY A 36 -20.28 -13.17 -48.32
CA GLY A 36 -18.83 -13.15 -48.12
C GLY A 36 -18.41 -13.37 -46.66
N MET A 37 -19.04 -12.69 -45.72
CA MET A 37 -18.73 -12.85 -44.30
C MET A 37 -19.04 -14.27 -43.79
N ASN A 38 -20.14 -14.86 -44.23
CA ASN A 38 -20.48 -16.24 -43.86
C ASN A 38 -19.54 -17.28 -44.54
N THR A 39 -19.11 -17.04 -45.78
CA THR A 39 -18.13 -17.89 -46.48
C THR A 39 -16.77 -17.84 -45.78
N VAL A 40 -16.31 -16.66 -45.40
CA VAL A 40 -15.07 -16.48 -44.61
C VAL A 40 -15.19 -17.17 -43.26
N ALA A 41 -16.30 -17.03 -42.56
CA ALA A 41 -16.53 -17.69 -41.28
C ALA A 41 -16.52 -19.24 -41.39
N VAL A 42 -17.03 -19.82 -42.47
CA VAL A 42 -17.00 -21.27 -42.75
C VAL A 42 -15.58 -21.73 -43.11
N LEU A 43 -14.88 -21.00 -43.99
CA LEU A 43 -13.55 -21.39 -44.44
C LEU A 43 -12.49 -21.28 -43.32
N PHE A 44 -12.57 -20.28 -42.48
CA PHE A 44 -11.60 -20.08 -41.40
C PHE A 44 -12.08 -20.67 -40.05
N GLY A 45 -13.38 -20.82 -39.83
CA GLY A 45 -13.94 -21.38 -38.59
C GLY A 45 -13.59 -22.86 -38.32
N GLY A 46 -13.31 -23.62 -39.38
CA GLY A 46 -12.86 -25.01 -39.27
C GLY A 46 -11.34 -25.21 -39.13
N ALA A 47 -10.55 -24.19 -39.41
CA ALA A 47 -9.09 -24.25 -39.42
C ALA A 47 -8.45 -23.68 -38.13
N MET A 48 -9.23 -23.01 -37.27
CA MET A 48 -8.69 -22.45 -36.01
C MET A 48 -8.87 -23.43 -34.85
N PRO A 49 -7.79 -23.81 -34.15
CA PRO A 49 -7.92 -24.58 -32.93
C PRO A 49 -8.82 -23.84 -31.94
N GLN A 50 -9.93 -24.44 -31.54
CA GLN A 50 -10.82 -23.85 -30.54
C GLN A 50 -10.08 -23.69 -29.23
N GLY A 51 -9.87 -22.44 -28.79
CA GLY A 51 -9.24 -22.10 -27.49
C GLY A 51 -8.07 -21.12 -27.57
N VAL A 52 -7.22 -21.16 -28.61
CA VAL A 52 -5.97 -20.38 -28.66
C VAL A 52 -6.23 -18.86 -28.80
N LEU A 53 -7.23 -18.47 -29.57
CA LEU A 53 -7.59 -17.06 -29.75
C LEU A 53 -8.30 -16.46 -28.54
N ARG A 54 -9.08 -17.26 -27.80
CA ARG A 54 -9.81 -16.76 -26.63
C ARG A 54 -8.89 -16.40 -25.48
N ALA A 55 -7.91 -17.24 -25.15
CA ALA A 55 -6.99 -17.00 -24.04
C ALA A 55 -6.10 -15.76 -24.25
N GLY A 56 -5.60 -15.56 -25.48
CA GLY A 56 -4.76 -14.41 -25.83
C GLY A 56 -5.50 -13.07 -25.73
N VAL A 57 -6.69 -13.00 -26.36
CA VAL A 57 -7.50 -11.77 -26.39
C VAL A 57 -8.01 -11.39 -24.99
N TYR A 58 -8.49 -12.37 -24.21
CA TYR A 58 -8.91 -12.11 -22.84
C TYR A 58 -7.76 -11.64 -21.96
N LYS A 59 -6.58 -12.22 -22.11
CA LYS A 59 -5.38 -11.81 -21.37
C LYS A 59 -5.00 -10.35 -21.65
N GLU A 60 -5.04 -9.93 -22.90
CA GLU A 60 -4.72 -8.55 -23.27
C GLU A 60 -5.78 -7.55 -22.77
N ILE A 61 -7.07 -7.88 -22.92
CA ILE A 61 -8.16 -7.04 -22.41
C ILE A 61 -8.06 -6.90 -20.89
N TRP A 62 -7.90 -8.00 -20.18
CA TRP A 62 -7.82 -7.99 -18.72
C TRP A 62 -6.59 -7.27 -18.19
N THR A 63 -5.45 -7.39 -18.86
CA THR A 63 -4.25 -6.62 -18.54
C THR A 63 -4.50 -5.12 -18.76
N GLY A 64 -5.18 -4.76 -19.85
CA GLY A 64 -5.55 -3.38 -20.14
C GLY A 64 -6.50 -2.78 -19.10
N GLU A 65 -7.51 -3.54 -18.64
CA GLU A 65 -8.43 -3.12 -17.57
C GLU A 65 -7.70 -2.95 -16.23
N LEU A 66 -6.80 -3.86 -15.87
CA LEU A 66 -5.98 -3.73 -14.68
C LEU A 66 -5.12 -2.47 -14.73
N VAL A 67 -4.45 -2.20 -15.86
CA VAL A 67 -3.63 -0.99 -16.04
C VAL A 67 -4.47 0.28 -15.89
N LYS A 68 -5.72 0.28 -16.38
CA LYS A 68 -6.64 1.41 -16.17
C LYS A 68 -7.02 1.58 -14.70
N ALA A 69 -7.36 0.49 -14.02
CA ALA A 69 -7.69 0.50 -12.59
C ALA A 69 -6.52 0.97 -11.72
N LEU A 70 -5.29 0.56 -12.06
CA LEU A 70 -4.08 1.02 -11.38
C LEU A 70 -3.81 2.53 -11.51
N ARG A 71 -4.46 3.23 -12.43
CA ARG A 71 -4.31 4.67 -12.66
C ARG A 71 -5.39 5.53 -12.00
N GLY A 72 -6.49 4.94 -11.54
CA GLY A 72 -7.76 5.64 -11.27
C GLY A 72 -8.18 5.77 -9.81
N LEU A 73 -7.35 5.46 -8.80
CA LEU A 73 -7.76 5.53 -7.41
C LEU A 73 -7.48 6.90 -6.78
N LEU A 74 -8.50 7.47 -6.14
CA LEU A 74 -8.45 8.76 -5.44
C LEU A 74 -7.38 8.82 -4.34
N GLU A 75 -7.09 7.71 -3.69
CA GLU A 75 -6.06 7.61 -2.64
C GLU A 75 -4.62 7.85 -3.15
N GLY A 76 -4.40 7.76 -4.45
CA GLY A 76 -3.12 8.01 -5.09
C GLY A 76 -2.96 9.40 -5.71
N THR A 77 -3.92 10.33 -5.57
CA THR A 77 -3.89 11.65 -6.20
C THR A 77 -2.68 12.50 -5.77
N TRP A 78 -2.14 12.25 -4.58
CA TRP A 78 -0.90 12.87 -4.14
C TRP A 78 0.33 12.46 -4.96
N LEU A 79 0.26 11.39 -5.77
CA LEU A 79 1.27 10.98 -6.75
C LEU A 79 1.05 11.59 -8.14
N ASP A 80 -0.08 12.25 -8.40
CA ASP A 80 -0.37 12.85 -9.70
C ASP A 80 0.52 14.06 -9.98
N GLY A 81 0.96 14.21 -11.23
CA GLY A 81 1.84 15.30 -11.62
C GLY A 81 3.29 15.20 -11.08
N ILE A 82 3.66 14.09 -10.43
CA ILE A 82 5.08 13.77 -10.19
C ILE A 82 5.73 13.40 -11.53
N PRO A 83 6.96 13.89 -11.83
CA PRO A 83 7.69 13.54 -13.03
C PRO A 83 7.71 12.02 -13.28
N ASP A 84 7.25 11.62 -14.45
CA ASP A 84 7.17 10.22 -14.87
C ASP A 84 8.38 9.87 -15.73
N SER A 85 9.20 8.97 -15.24
CA SER A 85 10.40 8.46 -15.92
C SER A 85 10.19 7.05 -16.51
N SER A 86 8.94 6.62 -16.70
CA SER A 86 8.61 5.28 -17.23
C SER A 86 9.21 5.01 -18.61
N SER A 87 9.45 6.06 -19.42
CA SER A 87 10.10 5.92 -20.73
C SER A 87 11.58 5.53 -20.66
N LEU A 88 12.22 5.72 -19.51
CA LEU A 88 13.63 5.38 -19.28
C LEU A 88 13.82 3.97 -18.71
N VAL A 89 12.73 3.27 -18.42
CA VAL A 89 12.77 1.91 -17.88
C VAL A 89 13.15 0.91 -18.96
N ASN A 90 14.22 0.18 -18.74
CA ASN A 90 14.68 -0.91 -19.58
C ASN A 90 14.85 -2.18 -18.73
N ASN A 91 14.19 -3.28 -19.10
CA ASN A 91 14.19 -4.55 -18.33
C ASN A 91 13.85 -4.38 -16.82
N ASP A 92 12.87 -3.49 -16.52
CA ASP A 92 12.46 -3.16 -15.14
C ASP A 92 13.58 -2.51 -14.29
N ILE A 93 14.61 -1.93 -14.93
CA ILE A 93 15.69 -1.13 -14.35
C ILE A 93 15.63 0.28 -14.96
N ILE A 94 15.89 1.29 -14.15
CA ILE A 94 16.02 2.68 -14.59
C ILE A 94 17.44 3.16 -14.28
N HIS A 95 18.07 3.81 -15.26
CA HIS A 95 19.34 4.49 -15.10
C HIS A 95 19.10 5.98 -14.88
N LEU A 96 19.54 6.50 -13.75
CA LEU A 96 19.51 7.91 -13.43
C LEU A 96 20.93 8.44 -13.32
N VAL A 97 21.17 9.57 -13.95
CA VAL A 97 22.43 10.30 -13.78
C VAL A 97 22.31 11.18 -12.55
N GLU A 98 23.12 10.92 -11.54
CA GLU A 98 23.31 11.82 -10.42
C GLU A 98 24.29 12.92 -10.87
N VAL A 99 23.79 14.15 -10.96
CA VAL A 99 24.64 15.31 -11.26
C VAL A 99 25.43 15.65 -10.02
N GLY A 100 26.74 15.72 -10.16
CA GLY A 100 27.68 16.04 -9.07
C GLY A 100 27.38 17.38 -8.39
N VAL A 101 28.16 17.71 -7.39
CA VAL A 101 27.98 18.94 -6.59
C VAL A 101 28.26 20.16 -7.47
N ASP A 102 27.41 21.19 -7.37
CA ASP A 102 27.61 22.47 -8.07
C ASP A 102 29.01 23.04 -7.77
N PRO A 103 29.68 23.66 -8.79
CA PRO A 103 30.99 24.23 -8.60
C PRO A 103 31.02 25.31 -7.49
N GLU A 104 32.10 25.35 -6.73
CA GLU A 104 32.29 26.39 -5.72
C GLU A 104 32.48 27.76 -6.39
N VAL A 105 31.71 28.76 -5.93
CA VAL A 105 31.81 30.10 -6.44
C VAL A 105 32.84 30.91 -5.59
N LEU A 106 33.94 31.25 -6.20
CA LEU A 106 34.99 32.10 -5.57
C LEU A 106 34.59 33.58 -5.73
N ILE A 107 34.26 34.22 -4.62
CA ILE A 107 33.90 35.64 -4.60
C ILE A 107 35.17 36.48 -4.37
N ASN A 108 35.42 37.47 -5.26
CA ASN A 108 36.59 38.38 -5.21
C ASN A 108 37.94 37.61 -5.16
N ASN A 109 38.04 36.50 -5.91
CA ASN A 109 39.27 35.72 -5.95
C ASN A 109 40.43 36.50 -6.52
N THR A 110 41.56 36.53 -5.79
CA THR A 110 42.83 37.12 -6.22
C THR A 110 43.92 36.09 -6.48
N THR A 111 43.60 34.78 -6.27
CA THR A 111 44.56 33.67 -6.39
C THR A 111 44.39 32.99 -7.76
N TYR A 112 45.52 32.90 -8.50
CA TYR A 112 45.60 32.26 -9.83
C TYR A 112 46.76 31.25 -9.85
N PRO A 113 46.62 30.11 -10.55
CA PRO A 113 45.48 29.65 -11.35
C PRO A 113 44.28 29.21 -10.49
N ILE A 114 43.07 29.45 -11.00
CA ILE A 114 41.83 28.97 -10.36
C ILE A 114 41.88 27.44 -10.35
N PRO A 115 41.63 26.78 -9.21
CA PRO A 115 41.63 25.33 -9.12
C PRO A 115 40.52 24.73 -9.98
N LEU A 116 40.83 23.57 -10.62
CA LEU A 116 39.85 22.80 -11.38
C LEU A 116 39.00 22.00 -10.42
N GLN A 117 37.68 22.08 -10.59
CA GLN A 117 36.70 21.25 -9.91
C GLN A 117 35.97 20.42 -10.95
N ALA A 118 36.15 19.10 -10.92
CA ALA A 118 35.41 18.18 -11.77
C ALA A 118 33.98 18.03 -11.25
N LEU A 119 33.01 17.94 -12.18
CA LEU A 119 31.68 17.45 -11.87
C LEU A 119 31.76 15.91 -11.97
N ASP A 120 31.65 15.25 -10.84
CA ASP A 120 31.59 13.78 -10.78
C ASP A 120 30.15 13.33 -10.97
N ASP A 121 29.78 13.08 -12.21
CA ASP A 121 28.48 12.49 -12.53
C ASP A 121 28.53 10.97 -12.33
N ALA A 122 27.56 10.42 -11.60
CA ALA A 122 27.45 8.98 -11.38
C ALA A 122 26.18 8.43 -12.07
N ASP A 123 26.29 7.30 -12.73
CA ASP A 123 25.15 6.52 -13.21
C ASP A 123 24.69 5.57 -12.11
N ILE A 124 23.45 5.76 -11.66
CA ILE A 124 22.82 4.94 -10.64
C ILE A 124 21.76 4.06 -11.31
N ALA A 125 22.01 2.75 -11.36
CA ALA A 125 21.02 1.78 -11.78
C ALA A 125 20.09 1.45 -10.61
N ILE A 126 18.79 1.70 -10.79
CA ILE A 126 17.75 1.47 -9.78
C ILE A 126 16.79 0.40 -10.32
N GLU A 127 16.64 -0.69 -9.58
CA GLU A 127 15.63 -1.71 -9.88
C GLU A 127 14.25 -1.26 -9.40
N LEU A 128 13.21 -1.50 -10.24
CA LEU A 128 11.84 -1.23 -9.86
C LEU A 128 11.33 -2.25 -8.85
N ASP A 129 10.57 -1.79 -7.87
CA ASP A 129 9.88 -2.68 -6.93
C ASP A 129 8.87 -3.57 -7.65
N LYS A 130 8.91 -4.87 -7.35
CA LYS A 130 8.04 -5.88 -7.93
C LYS A 130 6.85 -6.18 -7.03
N PHE A 131 5.64 -5.86 -7.49
CA PHE A 131 4.38 -6.16 -6.82
C PHE A 131 3.74 -7.38 -7.45
N GLN A 132 3.54 -8.44 -6.68
CA GLN A 132 2.88 -9.68 -7.14
C GLN A 132 1.75 -10.04 -6.19
N THR A 133 0.59 -10.37 -6.77
CA THR A 133 -0.52 -10.91 -5.99
C THR A 133 -0.39 -12.42 -5.83
N LYS A 134 -0.95 -12.97 -4.75
CA LYS A 134 -1.09 -14.42 -4.61
C LYS A 134 -2.02 -14.96 -5.70
N VAL A 135 -1.81 -16.21 -6.09
CA VAL A 135 -2.68 -16.87 -7.08
C VAL A 135 -4.07 -17.07 -6.48
N THR A 136 -5.10 -16.59 -7.19
CA THR A 136 -6.49 -16.80 -6.82
C THR A 136 -7.08 -17.89 -7.72
N PRO A 137 -7.53 -19.02 -7.16
CA PRO A 137 -8.25 -20.05 -7.90
C PRO A 137 -9.72 -19.65 -8.05
N ILE A 138 -10.31 -19.95 -9.21
CA ILE A 138 -11.74 -19.81 -9.50
C ILE A 138 -12.17 -21.10 -10.16
N THR A 139 -13.06 -21.86 -9.52
CA THR A 139 -13.55 -23.12 -10.07
C THR A 139 -14.46 -22.88 -11.28
N ASP A 140 -14.51 -23.85 -12.20
CA ASP A 140 -15.35 -23.73 -13.39
C ASP A 140 -16.83 -23.67 -13.01
N ASP A 141 -17.23 -24.44 -12.00
CA ASP A 141 -18.61 -24.44 -11.45
C ASP A 141 -18.99 -23.04 -10.92
N GLU A 142 -18.08 -22.33 -10.27
CA GLU A 142 -18.35 -20.97 -9.77
C GLU A 142 -18.59 -19.97 -10.89
N LEU A 143 -17.94 -20.11 -12.05
CA LEU A 143 -18.17 -19.24 -13.20
C LEU A 143 -19.55 -19.46 -13.83
N TYR A 144 -20.11 -20.68 -13.73
CA TYR A 144 -21.42 -21.00 -14.30
C TYR A 144 -22.57 -20.85 -13.31
N ALA A 145 -22.32 -21.01 -12.01
CA ALA A 145 -23.35 -21.00 -10.97
C ALA A 145 -23.72 -19.61 -10.44
N ILE A 146 -22.86 -18.61 -10.64
CA ILE A 146 -23.02 -17.29 -10.03
C ILE A 146 -23.57 -16.28 -11.02
N SER A 147 -24.52 -15.45 -10.59
CA SER A 147 -25.25 -14.46 -11.40
C SER A 147 -24.45 -13.16 -11.66
N TYR A 148 -23.22 -13.01 -11.16
CA TYR A 148 -22.36 -11.85 -11.39
C TYR A 148 -21.04 -12.24 -12.03
N ASP A 149 -20.39 -11.28 -12.69
CA ASP A 149 -19.07 -11.50 -13.30
C ASP A 149 -17.97 -11.60 -12.22
N LYS A 150 -17.78 -12.84 -11.73
CA LYS A 150 -16.75 -13.16 -10.71
C LYS A 150 -15.35 -12.83 -11.20
N MET A 151 -15.07 -12.96 -12.49
CA MET A 151 -13.76 -12.68 -13.05
C MET A 151 -13.43 -11.16 -12.98
N SER A 152 -14.39 -10.29 -13.28
CA SER A 152 -14.22 -8.83 -13.11
C SER A 152 -13.99 -8.46 -11.65
N ARG A 153 -14.73 -9.09 -10.73
CA ARG A 153 -14.55 -8.88 -9.28
C ARG A 153 -13.16 -9.28 -8.79
N VAL A 154 -12.65 -10.42 -9.26
CA VAL A 154 -11.30 -10.88 -8.91
C VAL A 154 -10.24 -9.92 -9.46
N LYS A 155 -10.39 -9.44 -10.69
CA LYS A 155 -9.48 -8.43 -11.28
C LYS A 155 -9.47 -7.14 -10.46
N GLU A 156 -10.64 -6.64 -10.08
CA GLU A 156 -10.78 -5.45 -9.23
C GLU A 156 -10.08 -5.65 -7.88
N SER A 157 -10.29 -6.80 -7.23
CA SER A 157 -9.65 -7.13 -5.95
C SER A 157 -8.12 -7.16 -6.06
N HIS A 158 -7.57 -7.78 -7.12
CA HIS A 158 -6.13 -7.76 -7.38
C HIS A 158 -5.58 -6.36 -7.65
N SER A 159 -6.33 -5.54 -8.40
CA SER A 159 -5.98 -4.16 -8.67
C SER A 159 -5.90 -3.34 -7.39
N ASN A 160 -6.92 -3.44 -6.54
CA ASN A 160 -6.96 -2.73 -5.25
C ASN A 160 -5.79 -3.14 -4.36
N ALA A 161 -5.51 -4.44 -4.22
CA ALA A 161 -4.40 -4.94 -3.42
C ALA A 161 -3.03 -4.44 -3.93
N ILE A 162 -2.82 -4.38 -5.26
CA ILE A 162 -1.58 -3.82 -5.83
C ILE A 162 -1.49 -2.32 -5.58
N ASN A 163 -2.59 -1.58 -5.72
CA ASN A 163 -2.61 -0.14 -5.49
C ASN A 163 -2.31 0.22 -4.04
N ASP A 164 -2.94 -0.47 -3.09
CA ASP A 164 -2.68 -0.27 -1.65
C ASP A 164 -1.19 -0.48 -1.33
N ALA A 165 -0.62 -1.59 -1.81
CA ALA A 165 0.79 -1.89 -1.62
C ALA A 165 1.71 -0.86 -2.31
N LYS A 166 1.37 -0.43 -3.53
CA LYS A 166 2.12 0.55 -4.32
C LYS A 166 2.15 1.91 -3.63
N PHE A 167 1.00 2.40 -3.18
CA PHE A 167 0.90 3.69 -2.50
C PHE A 167 1.58 3.68 -1.14
N ALA A 168 1.40 2.61 -0.35
CA ALA A 168 2.11 2.44 0.91
C ALA A 168 3.63 2.42 0.73
N LYS A 169 4.12 1.69 -0.29
CA LYS A 169 5.56 1.64 -0.60
C LYS A 169 6.10 3.00 -1.07
N ALA A 170 5.33 3.73 -1.90
CA ALA A 170 5.68 5.09 -2.34
C ALA A 170 5.73 6.07 -1.15
N ALA A 171 4.73 6.05 -0.28
CA ALA A 171 4.72 6.88 0.94
C ALA A 171 5.92 6.55 1.83
N HIS A 172 6.23 5.25 1.99
CA HIS A 172 7.40 4.82 2.74
C HIS A 172 8.72 5.32 2.11
N ALA A 173 8.85 5.29 0.79
CA ALA A 173 10.05 5.76 0.09
C ALA A 173 10.24 7.28 0.20
N LEU A 174 9.15 8.05 0.25
CA LEU A 174 9.17 9.51 0.39
C LEU A 174 9.28 10.00 1.84
N CYS A 175 9.29 9.12 2.82
CA CYS A 175 9.54 9.47 4.21
C CYS A 175 11.01 9.28 4.57
N PRO A 176 11.66 10.24 5.26
CA PRO A 176 13.00 10.09 5.79
C PRO A 176 13.16 8.85 6.66
N THR A 177 14.32 8.22 6.65
CA THR A 177 14.59 7.04 7.49
C THR A 177 14.80 7.42 8.95
N GLU A 178 15.46 8.54 9.17
CA GLU A 178 15.76 9.09 10.50
C GLU A 178 15.92 10.61 10.40
N ASN A 179 15.96 11.27 11.55
CA ASN A 179 16.14 12.71 11.62
C ASN A 179 17.60 13.10 11.37
N THR A 180 17.83 13.83 10.28
CA THR A 180 19.14 14.42 9.93
C THR A 180 18.97 15.90 9.56
N ASP A 181 20.07 16.64 9.41
CA ASP A 181 20.04 18.03 8.99
C ASP A 181 19.46 18.19 7.58
N THR A 182 19.63 17.21 6.71
CA THR A 182 19.13 17.23 5.33
C THR A 182 17.77 16.55 5.15
N THR A 183 17.38 15.69 6.07
CA THR A 183 16.12 14.97 6.06
C THR A 183 15.42 15.05 7.43
N PRO A 184 14.87 16.21 7.80
CA PRO A 184 14.30 16.42 9.13
C PRO A 184 13.07 15.56 9.41
N VAL A 185 13.02 14.98 10.61
CA VAL A 185 11.83 14.32 11.16
C VAL A 185 11.39 15.07 12.40
N LEU A 186 10.32 15.85 12.28
CA LEU A 186 9.78 16.64 13.37
C LEU A 186 8.86 15.81 14.27
N VAL A 187 8.60 16.35 15.46
CA VAL A 187 7.67 15.78 16.43
C VAL A 187 6.55 16.79 16.68
N THR A 188 5.31 16.30 16.76
CA THR A 188 4.14 17.13 17.10
C THR A 188 4.24 17.72 18.49
N THR A 189 3.63 18.89 18.69
CA THR A 189 3.75 19.68 19.94
C THR A 189 2.41 20.00 20.60
N GLY A 190 1.31 19.46 20.08
CA GLY A 190 -0.02 19.69 20.63
C GLY A 190 -0.25 18.95 21.95
N GLU A 191 -1.45 19.10 22.47
CA GLU A 191 -1.87 18.44 23.73
C GLU A 191 -1.81 16.93 23.62
N ARG A 192 -1.54 16.30 24.76
CA ARG A 192 -1.52 14.85 24.89
C ARG A 192 -2.94 14.28 24.77
N ASP A 193 -3.12 13.31 23.92
CA ASP A 193 -4.32 12.49 23.89
C ASP A 193 -4.38 11.57 25.12
N ALA A 194 -5.51 11.55 25.80
CA ALA A 194 -5.66 10.86 27.07
C ALA A 194 -5.56 9.34 26.96
N GLU A 195 -6.04 8.76 25.85
CA GLU A 195 -6.11 7.32 25.66
C GLU A 195 -4.81 6.73 25.14
N THR A 196 -4.24 7.37 24.11
CA THR A 196 -3.08 6.85 23.38
C THR A 196 -1.75 7.39 23.88
N GLY A 197 -1.74 8.51 24.61
CA GLY A 197 -0.53 9.23 24.99
C GLY A 197 0.14 9.97 23.82
N ARG A 198 -0.50 10.00 22.67
CA ARG A 198 -0.05 10.68 21.46
C ARG A 198 -0.14 12.20 21.64
N LEU A 199 0.88 12.92 21.21
CA LEU A 199 0.80 14.38 21.08
C LEU A 199 0.12 14.74 19.77
N ARG A 200 -0.93 15.56 19.83
CA ARG A 200 -1.73 15.97 18.68
C ARG A 200 -0.96 16.91 17.76
N LEU A 201 -1.30 16.88 16.48
CA LEU A 201 -0.78 17.83 15.52
C LEU A 201 -1.51 19.18 15.69
N VAL A 202 -0.74 20.27 15.74
CA VAL A 202 -1.28 21.64 15.76
C VAL A 202 -0.85 22.43 14.51
N PRO A 203 -1.59 23.47 14.10
CA PRO A 203 -1.22 24.29 12.94
C PRO A 203 0.20 24.84 12.98
N GLY A 204 0.70 25.15 14.18
CA GLY A 204 2.09 25.58 14.39
C GLY A 204 3.14 24.56 13.96
N ASP A 205 2.83 23.27 14.04
CA ASP A 205 3.73 22.22 13.60
C ASP A 205 3.87 22.17 12.07
N ILE A 206 2.84 22.52 11.33
CA ILE A 206 2.90 22.64 9.86
C ILE A 206 3.79 23.82 9.49
N VAL A 207 3.74 24.94 10.25
CA VAL A 207 4.64 26.08 10.05
C VAL A 207 6.09 25.67 10.33
N ARG A 208 6.36 24.86 11.34
CA ARG A 208 7.69 24.30 11.62
C ARG A 208 8.17 23.38 10.48
N LEU A 209 7.27 22.57 9.91
CA LEU A 209 7.56 21.73 8.75
C LEU A 209 7.94 22.59 7.53
N LYS A 210 7.19 23.68 7.30
CA LYS A 210 7.51 24.67 6.27
C LYS A 210 8.89 25.28 6.50
N ALA A 211 9.19 25.72 7.71
CA ALA A 211 10.47 26.31 8.06
C ALA A 211 11.65 25.33 7.86
N ALA A 212 11.44 24.04 8.07
CA ALA A 212 12.46 23.01 7.79
C ALA A 212 12.79 22.94 6.28
N LEU A 213 11.78 22.95 5.40
CA LEU A 213 11.99 23.01 3.94
C LEU A 213 12.63 24.33 3.48
N ASP A 214 12.28 25.45 4.12
CA ASP A 214 12.88 26.77 3.82
C ASP A 214 14.38 26.79 4.16
N LYS A 215 14.78 26.16 5.28
CA LYS A 215 16.20 25.99 5.65
C LYS A 215 16.97 25.17 4.62
N LEU A 216 16.34 24.17 4.04
CA LEU A 216 16.90 23.34 2.97
C LEU A 216 16.87 24.04 1.59
N ARG A 217 16.45 25.32 1.55
CA ARG A 217 16.32 26.11 0.31
C ARG A 217 15.47 25.44 -0.76
N VAL A 218 14.46 24.67 -0.35
CA VAL A 218 13.50 24.07 -1.25
C VAL A 218 12.52 25.17 -1.72
N PRO A 219 12.22 25.30 -3.04
CA PRO A 219 11.25 26.31 -3.52
C PRO A 219 9.86 26.15 -2.86
N ALA A 220 9.15 27.25 -2.66
CA ALA A 220 7.85 27.25 -1.98
C ALA A 220 6.68 26.82 -2.87
N ASP A 221 6.87 26.77 -4.18
CA ASP A 221 5.89 26.24 -5.13
C ASP A 221 5.93 24.72 -5.15
N LYS A 222 4.84 24.09 -5.53
CA LYS A 222 4.74 22.61 -5.74
C LYS A 222 5.18 21.75 -4.55
N ARG A 223 5.11 22.29 -3.33
CA ARG A 223 5.28 21.49 -2.11
C ARG A 223 3.99 20.76 -1.81
N ARG A 224 4.08 19.47 -1.53
CA ARG A 224 2.94 18.63 -1.11
C ARG A 224 3.14 18.19 0.33
N LEU A 225 2.03 18.15 1.06
CA LEU A 225 1.93 17.59 2.40
C LEU A 225 0.90 16.48 2.39
N VAL A 226 1.32 15.27 2.72
CA VAL A 226 0.45 14.11 2.86
C VAL A 226 0.27 13.84 4.34
N LEU A 227 -0.95 14.00 4.82
CA LEU A 227 -1.32 13.81 6.22
C LEU A 227 -1.81 12.38 6.45
N CYS A 228 -1.43 11.78 7.57
CA CYS A 228 -2.09 10.59 8.08
C CYS A 228 -3.45 10.95 8.68
N SER A 229 -4.34 9.97 8.80
CA SER A 229 -5.72 10.20 9.28
C SER A 229 -5.78 10.81 10.68
N ASP A 230 -4.86 10.41 11.58
CA ASP A 230 -4.78 10.99 12.92
C ASP A 230 -4.48 12.51 12.88
N HIS A 231 -3.55 12.92 12.03
CA HIS A 231 -3.18 14.32 11.89
C HIS A 231 -4.26 15.15 11.18
N VAL A 232 -5.01 14.56 10.25
CA VAL A 232 -6.18 15.19 9.65
C VAL A 232 -7.24 15.45 10.71
N ASN A 233 -7.55 14.44 11.53
CA ASN A 233 -8.52 14.57 12.63
C ASN A 233 -8.10 15.64 13.65
N ASP A 234 -6.82 15.70 14.00
CA ASP A 234 -6.29 16.74 14.89
C ASP A 234 -6.52 18.15 14.34
N LEU A 235 -6.23 18.36 13.04
CA LEU A 235 -6.44 19.65 12.38
C LEU A 235 -7.92 20.01 12.25
N LEU A 236 -8.78 19.04 11.99
CA LEU A 236 -10.24 19.25 11.95
C LEU A 236 -10.79 19.72 13.31
N MET A 237 -10.15 19.33 14.39
CA MET A 237 -10.51 19.80 15.73
C MET A 237 -9.91 21.18 16.05
N ALA A 238 -8.69 21.44 15.60
CA ALA A 238 -7.90 22.60 16.02
C ALA A 238 -8.02 23.83 15.10
N ASP A 239 -8.33 23.65 13.80
CA ASP A 239 -8.29 24.72 12.79
C ASP A 239 -9.61 24.84 12.02
N GLN A 240 -10.35 25.93 12.26
CA GLN A 240 -11.61 26.20 11.58
C GLN A 240 -11.44 26.39 10.06
N LYS A 241 -10.36 27.01 9.61
CA LYS A 241 -10.10 27.22 8.18
C LYS A 241 -9.81 25.90 7.47
N PHE A 242 -9.07 25.00 8.13
CA PHE A 242 -8.85 23.66 7.62
C PHE A 242 -10.16 22.88 7.48
N LYS A 243 -11.02 22.95 8.48
CA LYS A 243 -12.35 22.33 8.50
C LYS A 243 -13.23 22.81 7.35
N GLU A 244 -13.25 24.12 7.08
CA GLU A 244 -14.00 24.68 5.96
C GLU A 244 -13.49 24.18 4.61
N GLN A 245 -12.18 24.13 4.39
CA GLN A 245 -11.59 23.61 3.16
C GLN A 245 -11.80 22.12 2.97
N TYR A 246 -11.71 21.33 4.03
CA TYR A 246 -11.94 19.89 4.00
C TYR A 246 -13.36 19.58 3.51
N ASN A 247 -14.36 20.30 3.99
CA ASN A 247 -15.76 20.11 3.60
C ASN A 247 -16.06 20.50 2.13
N LEU A 248 -15.27 21.38 1.53
CA LEU A 248 -15.48 21.86 0.16
C LEU A 248 -14.87 20.94 -0.91
N ASN A 249 -13.79 20.22 -0.60
CA ASN A 249 -12.94 19.57 -1.61
C ASN A 249 -12.85 18.03 -1.49
N GLN A 250 -13.82 17.37 -0.86
CA GLN A 250 -13.81 15.91 -0.64
C GLN A 250 -13.74 15.06 -1.91
N THR A 251 -14.07 15.62 -3.08
CA THR A 251 -14.20 14.86 -4.33
C THR A 251 -12.89 14.58 -5.05
N GLU A 252 -11.81 15.31 -4.74
CA GLU A 252 -10.55 15.24 -5.50
C GLU A 252 -9.36 14.61 -4.73
N GLY A 253 -9.57 14.11 -3.50
CA GLY A 253 -8.48 13.58 -2.65
C GLY A 253 -7.49 14.64 -2.16
N ARG A 254 -7.61 15.88 -2.66
CA ARG A 254 -6.85 17.05 -2.24
C ARG A 254 -7.73 17.90 -1.32
N ILE A 255 -7.28 18.11 -0.08
CA ILE A 255 -8.03 18.88 0.91
C ILE A 255 -8.02 20.37 0.59
N GLY A 256 -6.87 20.89 0.12
CA GLY A 256 -6.72 22.30 -0.20
C GLY A 256 -5.27 22.76 -0.22
N ARG A 257 -5.07 24.09 -0.17
CA ARG A 257 -3.73 24.69 -0.06
C ARG A 257 -3.65 25.55 1.19
N LEU A 258 -2.83 25.12 2.14
CA LEU A 258 -2.59 25.84 3.40
C LEU A 258 -1.10 25.91 3.70
N TYR A 259 -0.66 27.00 4.31
CA TYR A 259 0.74 27.19 4.75
C TYR A 259 1.79 26.97 3.66
N GLY A 260 1.40 27.11 2.37
CA GLY A 260 2.29 26.91 1.23
C GLY A 260 2.39 25.46 0.74
N PHE A 261 1.59 24.54 1.28
CA PHE A 261 1.49 23.16 0.84
C PHE A 261 0.17 22.87 0.13
N ASP A 262 0.21 22.04 -0.90
CA ASP A 262 -0.96 21.30 -1.37
C ASP A 262 -1.15 20.09 -0.45
N ILE A 263 -2.29 20.04 0.25
CA ILE A 263 -2.55 19.07 1.32
C ILE A 263 -3.40 17.91 0.79
N TYR A 264 -2.96 16.69 1.10
CA TYR A 264 -3.61 15.43 0.77
C TYR A 264 -3.77 14.58 2.03
N GLU A 265 -4.73 13.66 2.04
CA GLU A 265 -4.89 12.65 3.07
C GLU A 265 -4.50 11.28 2.52
N PHE A 266 -3.80 10.49 3.34
CA PHE A 266 -3.48 9.10 3.03
C PHE A 266 -3.41 8.28 4.31
N GLY A 267 -4.27 7.25 4.42
CA GLY A 267 -4.43 6.46 5.65
C GLY A 267 -3.30 5.46 5.92
N ASN A 268 -2.50 5.07 4.91
CA ASN A 268 -1.47 4.05 5.06
C ASN A 268 -0.05 4.64 4.98
N THR A 269 0.24 5.59 5.86
CA THR A 269 1.56 6.21 5.96
C THR A 269 2.51 5.41 6.86
N PRO A 270 3.85 5.57 6.71
CA PRO A 270 4.81 4.82 7.51
C PRO A 270 4.71 5.07 9.01
N LEU A 271 5.06 4.05 9.78
CA LEU A 271 5.22 4.12 11.22
C LEU A 271 6.64 4.58 11.58
N TYR A 272 6.72 5.35 12.66
CA TYR A 272 7.99 5.73 13.28
C TYR A 272 8.05 5.22 14.72
N THR A 273 9.23 4.78 15.11
CA THR A 273 9.52 4.43 16.50
C THR A 273 9.52 5.68 17.38
N VAL A 274 9.39 5.49 18.68
CA VAL A 274 9.53 6.59 19.67
C VAL A 274 10.88 7.31 19.54
N ALA A 275 11.94 6.59 19.13
CA ALA A 275 13.25 7.16 18.86
C ALA A 275 13.35 7.95 17.55
N GLY A 276 12.31 7.95 16.70
CA GLY A 276 12.29 8.71 15.45
C GLY A 276 12.89 7.97 14.24
N LYS A 277 13.03 6.64 14.31
CA LYS A 277 13.40 5.81 13.15
C LYS A 277 12.18 5.29 12.44
N LYS A 278 12.20 5.29 11.12
CA LYS A 278 11.15 4.72 10.28
C LYS A 278 11.15 3.19 10.37
N LYS A 279 9.98 2.59 10.59
CA LYS A 279 9.81 1.12 10.58
C LYS A 279 9.73 0.59 9.15
N ALA A 280 9.98 -0.71 8.99
CA ALA A 280 9.85 -1.39 7.70
C ALA A 280 8.40 -1.36 7.19
N VAL A 281 8.21 -1.49 5.87
CA VAL A 281 6.88 -1.58 5.25
C VAL A 281 6.12 -2.77 5.81
N GLY A 282 4.87 -2.56 6.25
CA GLY A 282 4.03 -3.60 6.81
C GLY A 282 4.33 -3.98 8.27
N ALA A 283 5.25 -3.27 8.94
CA ALA A 283 5.49 -3.47 10.37
C ALA A 283 4.28 -3.05 11.20
N LEU A 284 4.00 -3.78 12.26
CA LEU A 284 2.93 -3.45 13.21
C LEU A 284 3.41 -2.37 14.19
N ALA A 285 2.48 -1.50 14.60
CA ALA A 285 2.75 -0.49 15.60
C ALA A 285 2.92 -1.12 16.99
N GLU A 286 3.94 -0.67 17.71
CA GLU A 286 4.11 -0.92 19.12
C GLU A 286 3.63 0.29 19.94
N ALA A 287 3.67 0.18 21.27
CA ALA A 287 3.22 1.26 22.13
C ALA A 287 4.06 2.54 21.93
N GLY A 288 3.39 3.65 21.68
CA GLY A 288 4.04 4.94 21.41
C GLY A 288 4.53 5.13 19.96
N GLU A 289 4.25 4.18 19.08
CA GLU A 289 4.58 4.28 17.67
C GLU A 289 3.34 4.64 16.85
N PHE A 290 3.44 5.68 16.07
CA PHE A 290 2.33 6.24 15.31
C PHE A 290 2.71 6.47 13.86
N GLN A 291 1.69 6.56 13.02
CA GLN A 291 1.85 6.98 11.63
C GLN A 291 2.38 8.41 11.55
N CYS A 292 3.16 8.69 10.52
CA CYS A 292 3.68 10.02 10.26
C CYS A 292 2.91 10.71 9.13
N SER A 293 3.03 12.02 9.08
CA SER A 293 2.74 12.80 7.87
C SER A 293 4.05 13.23 7.25
N PHE A 294 4.08 13.42 5.93
CA PHE A 294 5.30 13.78 5.22
C PHE A 294 5.04 14.85 4.19
N ALA A 295 6.06 15.67 3.95
CA ALA A 295 6.01 16.68 2.91
C ALA A 295 7.22 16.55 1.99
N PHE A 296 7.00 16.85 0.71
CA PHE A 296 8.02 16.74 -0.32
C PHE A 296 7.86 17.79 -1.41
N TYR A 297 8.94 18.02 -2.15
CA TYR A 297 8.96 18.89 -3.31
C TYR A 297 8.84 18.09 -4.59
N VAL A 298 7.73 18.26 -5.31
CA VAL A 298 7.36 17.44 -6.48
C VAL A 298 8.45 17.31 -7.54
N PRO A 299 9.15 18.39 -7.98
CA PRO A 299 10.17 18.26 -9.02
C PRO A 299 11.40 17.43 -8.65
N ARG A 300 11.68 17.26 -7.35
CA ARG A 300 12.80 16.42 -6.85
C ARG A 300 12.42 14.97 -6.59
N VAL A 301 11.18 14.61 -6.88
CA VAL A 301 10.68 13.22 -6.83
C VAL A 301 10.48 12.74 -8.25
N PHE A 302 10.63 11.45 -8.48
CA PHE A 302 10.22 10.80 -9.73
C PHE A 302 9.43 9.53 -9.42
N LYS A 303 8.64 9.13 -10.40
CA LYS A 303 7.98 7.82 -10.42
C LYS A 303 8.28 7.14 -11.74
N ALA A 304 8.32 5.82 -11.73
CA ALA A 304 8.43 5.02 -12.95
C ALA A 304 7.59 3.76 -12.83
N THR A 305 6.94 3.40 -13.92
CA THR A 305 6.14 2.19 -14.06
C THR A 305 6.82 1.29 -15.09
N GLY A 306 7.10 0.06 -14.70
CA GLY A 306 7.62 -0.97 -15.59
C GLY A 306 6.51 -1.84 -16.17
N SER A 307 6.83 -3.09 -16.46
CA SER A 307 5.90 -4.02 -17.07
C SER A 307 4.78 -4.46 -16.15
N THR A 308 3.55 -4.57 -16.68
CA THR A 308 2.42 -5.20 -16.01
C THR A 308 2.07 -6.47 -16.74
N LYS A 309 2.05 -7.60 -16.04
CA LYS A 309 1.77 -8.91 -16.63
C LYS A 309 0.71 -9.67 -15.82
N MET A 310 -0.22 -10.28 -16.52
CA MET A 310 -1.18 -11.23 -15.98
C MET A 310 -0.68 -12.65 -16.27
N TYR A 311 -0.74 -13.49 -15.26
CA TYR A 311 -0.53 -14.93 -15.39
C TYR A 311 -1.86 -15.63 -15.19
N TYR A 312 -2.25 -16.42 -16.18
CA TYR A 312 -3.54 -17.10 -16.21
C TYR A 312 -3.35 -18.55 -16.67
N SER A 313 -4.00 -19.48 -15.96
CA SER A 313 -4.12 -20.87 -16.32
C SER A 313 -5.59 -21.24 -16.36
N GLU A 314 -6.03 -21.85 -17.45
CA GLU A 314 -7.41 -22.29 -17.62
C GLU A 314 -7.72 -23.57 -16.82
N ALA A 315 -8.99 -23.74 -16.42
CA ALA A 315 -9.49 -24.94 -15.74
C ALA A 315 -9.23 -26.21 -16.54
N SER A 316 -9.22 -26.13 -17.87
CA SER A 316 -8.88 -27.21 -18.80
C SER A 316 -7.46 -27.75 -18.61
N THR A 317 -6.54 -26.98 -18.05
CA THR A 317 -5.15 -27.38 -17.78
C THR A 317 -4.93 -27.93 -16.36
N ASP A 318 -5.96 -27.91 -15.52
CA ASP A 318 -5.93 -28.40 -14.13
C ASP A 318 -7.08 -29.44 -13.94
N PRO A 319 -6.96 -30.66 -14.49
CA PRO A 319 -8.05 -31.64 -14.50
C PRO A 319 -8.42 -32.18 -13.11
N GLU A 320 -7.50 -32.07 -12.14
CA GLU A 320 -7.77 -32.53 -10.76
C GLU A 320 -8.73 -31.59 -10.03
N TYR A 321 -8.57 -30.28 -10.22
CA TYR A 321 -9.31 -29.29 -9.44
C TYR A 321 -10.26 -28.44 -10.29
N GLN A 322 -10.23 -28.60 -11.63
CA GLN A 322 -11.10 -27.91 -12.60
C GLN A 322 -11.25 -26.40 -12.30
N ARG A 323 -10.11 -25.72 -12.09
CA ARG A 323 -10.06 -24.33 -11.65
C ARG A 323 -9.18 -23.47 -12.54
N ASN A 324 -9.65 -22.27 -12.78
CA ASN A 324 -8.88 -21.20 -13.37
C ASN A 324 -7.97 -20.59 -12.28
N LYS A 325 -6.73 -20.29 -12.62
CA LYS A 325 -5.77 -19.65 -11.71
C LYS A 325 -5.32 -18.34 -12.31
N ILE A 326 -5.37 -17.27 -11.51
CA ILE A 326 -5.01 -15.93 -11.95
C ILE A 326 -4.14 -15.25 -10.90
N ASN A 327 -3.07 -14.56 -11.36
CA ASN A 327 -2.34 -13.61 -10.57
C ASN A 327 -1.76 -12.51 -11.46
N PHE A 328 -1.30 -11.43 -10.84
CA PHE A 328 -0.75 -10.26 -11.53
C PHE A 328 0.63 -9.92 -10.98
N ARG A 329 1.45 -9.35 -11.87
CA ARG A 329 2.74 -8.74 -11.55
C ARG A 329 2.80 -7.36 -12.14
N HIS A 330 3.20 -6.39 -11.31
CA HIS A 330 3.35 -4.99 -11.67
C HIS A 330 4.67 -4.47 -11.13
N TYR A 331 5.40 -3.69 -11.92
CA TYR A 331 6.62 -3.03 -11.49
C TYR A 331 6.39 -1.53 -11.38
N PHE A 332 6.78 -0.96 -10.25
CA PHE A 332 6.63 0.46 -9.98
C PHE A 332 7.69 0.92 -8.98
N ILE A 333 8.13 2.18 -9.11
CA ILE A 333 8.95 2.85 -8.12
C ILE A 333 8.53 4.31 -8.00
N CYS A 334 8.65 4.87 -6.80
CA CYS A 334 8.55 6.29 -6.54
C CYS A 334 9.58 6.63 -5.46
N MET A 335 10.50 7.55 -5.76
CA MET A 335 11.55 7.95 -4.81
C MET A 335 12.07 9.34 -5.10
N PHE A 336 12.92 9.85 -4.22
CA PHE A 336 13.62 11.10 -4.43
C PHE A 336 14.76 10.95 -5.45
N LYS A 337 14.93 11.95 -6.31
CA LYS A 337 16.16 12.17 -7.09
C LYS A 337 17.29 12.66 -6.19
N LYS A 338 16.92 13.43 -5.15
CA LYS A 338 17.83 13.99 -4.15
C LYS A 338 17.16 13.93 -2.78
N ALA A 339 17.80 13.33 -1.80
CA ALA A 339 17.23 13.02 -0.49
C ALA A 339 16.82 14.25 0.33
N ASP A 340 17.38 15.42 0.04
CA ASP A 340 17.13 16.69 0.75
C ASP A 340 15.79 17.37 0.47
N ALA A 341 14.92 16.74 -0.30
CA ALA A 341 13.62 17.29 -0.69
C ALA A 341 12.43 16.77 0.13
N GLY A 342 12.68 15.94 1.14
CA GLY A 342 11.67 15.29 1.96
C GLY A 342 11.81 15.60 3.44
N VAL A 343 10.69 15.86 4.10
CA VAL A 343 10.60 16.04 5.55
C VAL A 343 9.41 15.26 6.07
N ALA A 344 9.47 14.80 7.32
CA ALA A 344 8.36 14.12 7.96
C ALA A 344 8.03 14.77 9.31
N ILE A 345 6.79 14.56 9.76
CA ILE A 345 6.36 14.87 11.10
C ILE A 345 5.66 13.63 11.67
N ARG A 346 6.14 13.15 12.79
CA ARG A 346 5.55 12.05 13.54
C ARG A 346 4.86 12.56 14.79
N SER A 347 3.86 11.84 15.27
CA SER A 347 3.28 12.14 16.57
C SER A 347 4.31 11.90 17.66
N GLY A 348 4.41 12.85 18.59
CA GLY A 348 5.14 12.65 19.84
C GLY A 348 4.40 11.66 20.73
N TYR A 349 5.12 11.06 21.67
CA TYR A 349 4.56 10.20 22.69
C TYR A 349 4.92 10.71 24.07
N GLN A 350 3.92 10.83 24.93
CA GLN A 350 4.09 11.18 26.32
C GLN A 350 3.32 10.17 27.17
N ALA A 351 4.05 9.33 27.87
CA ALA A 351 3.46 8.36 28.78
C ALA A 351 2.61 9.05 29.85
N SER A 352 1.52 8.41 30.28
CA SER A 352 0.74 8.92 31.43
C SER A 352 1.49 8.63 32.73
N SER A 353 1.57 9.62 33.61
CA SER A 353 2.04 9.41 34.98
C SER A 353 1.05 8.59 35.80
N ASP A 354 -0.23 8.63 35.44
CA ASP A 354 -1.35 8.15 36.31
C ASP A 354 -1.99 6.85 35.77
N GLY A 355 -1.38 6.19 34.83
CA GLY A 355 -1.92 4.94 34.28
C GLY A 355 -1.76 3.75 35.24
N SER A 356 -2.72 2.83 35.23
CA SER A 356 -2.64 1.54 35.91
C SER A 356 -3.00 0.41 34.96
N ILE A 357 -2.32 -0.72 35.10
CA ILE A 357 -2.65 -1.98 34.45
C ILE A 357 -2.45 -3.13 35.42
N THR A 358 -3.44 -3.99 35.54
CA THR A 358 -3.40 -5.18 36.42
C THR A 358 -3.99 -6.37 35.65
N ALA A 359 -3.53 -7.56 35.96
CA ALA A 359 -4.05 -8.81 35.44
C ALA A 359 -4.53 -9.69 36.61
N ASP A 360 -5.66 -10.33 36.43
CA ASP A 360 -6.21 -11.26 37.43
C ASP A 360 -6.76 -12.51 36.71
N PRO A 361 -6.22 -13.70 37.03
CA PRO A 361 -5.09 -13.99 37.90
C PRO A 361 -3.74 -13.58 37.29
N THR A 362 -2.74 -13.30 38.13
CA THR A 362 -1.35 -13.04 37.72
C THR A 362 -0.56 -14.32 37.41
N THR A 363 -1.09 -15.47 37.80
CA THR A 363 -0.49 -16.78 37.53
C THR A 363 -1.54 -17.72 36.97
N VAL A 364 -1.18 -18.36 35.86
CA VAL A 364 -2.04 -19.31 35.13
C VAL A 364 -1.32 -20.65 35.06
N THR A 365 -2.01 -21.69 35.54
CA THR A 365 -1.52 -23.07 35.40
C THR A 365 -2.42 -23.84 34.43
N ILE A 366 -1.80 -24.40 33.38
CA ILE A 366 -2.45 -25.27 32.39
C ILE A 366 -2.01 -26.71 32.68
N PRO A 367 -2.91 -27.68 32.69
CA PRO A 367 -2.55 -29.08 32.92
C PRO A 367 -1.73 -29.66 31.76
N ALA A 368 -1.12 -30.83 32.00
CA ALA A 368 -0.30 -31.48 30.99
C ALA A 368 -1.10 -31.85 29.70
N GLU A 369 -2.38 -32.17 29.84
CA GLU A 369 -3.29 -32.49 28.74
C GLU A 369 -3.57 -31.29 27.83
N GLY A 370 -3.09 -30.09 28.20
CA GLY A 370 -3.39 -28.86 27.49
C GLY A 370 -4.68 -28.19 27.95
N GLY A 371 -5.11 -27.16 27.23
CA GLY A 371 -6.33 -26.41 27.52
C GLY A 371 -6.16 -24.92 27.45
N SER A 372 -7.16 -24.17 27.90
CA SER A 372 -7.15 -22.71 27.92
C SER A 372 -7.61 -22.13 29.23
N LYS A 373 -7.10 -20.95 29.57
CA LYS A 373 -7.48 -20.16 30.76
C LYS A 373 -7.61 -18.69 30.39
N ASP A 374 -8.58 -18.04 30.96
CA ASP A 374 -8.83 -16.62 30.76
C ASP A 374 -8.26 -15.80 31.94
N VAL A 375 -7.67 -14.67 31.58
CA VAL A 375 -7.16 -13.66 32.51
C VAL A 375 -7.87 -12.35 32.25
N THR A 376 -8.46 -11.75 33.25
CA THR A 376 -9.08 -10.42 33.14
C THR A 376 -8.04 -9.34 33.35
N VAL A 377 -7.97 -8.42 32.42
CA VAL A 377 -7.05 -7.27 32.46
C VAL A 377 -7.85 -6.02 32.80
N THR A 378 -7.47 -5.35 33.87
CA THR A 378 -8.01 -4.02 34.22
C THR A 378 -6.93 -2.99 33.92
N ALA A 379 -7.19 -2.13 32.93
CA ALA A 379 -6.26 -1.11 32.50
C ALA A 379 -6.97 0.25 32.42
N SER A 380 -6.27 1.32 32.73
CA SER A 380 -6.77 2.70 32.62
C SER A 380 -6.83 3.22 31.16
N GLY A 381 -6.39 2.43 30.19
CA GLY A 381 -6.38 2.75 28.76
C GLY A 381 -6.04 1.53 27.92
N ALA A 382 -5.82 1.74 26.62
CA ALA A 382 -5.40 0.67 25.71
C ALA A 382 -4.05 0.07 26.12
N TYR A 383 -3.89 -1.24 25.93
CA TYR A 383 -2.65 -1.95 26.27
C TYR A 383 -2.26 -2.93 25.15
N THR A 384 -0.97 -3.20 25.05
CA THR A 384 -0.38 -4.20 24.14
C THR A 384 0.06 -5.43 24.92
N MET A 385 0.09 -6.57 24.24
CA MET A 385 0.67 -7.82 24.73
C MET A 385 2.06 -8.00 24.15
N GLY A 386 3.01 -8.43 24.96
CA GLY A 386 4.30 -8.90 24.51
C GLY A 386 4.19 -10.19 23.69
N ALA A 387 5.33 -10.70 23.25
CA ALA A 387 5.38 -11.99 22.55
C ALA A 387 4.85 -13.11 23.44
N ALA A 388 4.10 -14.03 22.85
CA ALA A 388 3.69 -15.24 23.55
C ALA A 388 4.94 -16.04 23.96
N PRO A 389 5.03 -16.54 25.20
CA PRO A 389 6.12 -17.41 25.59
C PRO A 389 6.11 -18.73 24.81
N ASP A 390 7.28 -19.32 24.61
CA ASP A 390 7.44 -20.56 23.85
C ASP A 390 6.54 -21.69 24.37
N GLY A 391 5.78 -22.30 23.48
CA GLY A 391 4.85 -23.38 23.78
C GLY A 391 3.46 -22.93 24.25
N PHE A 392 3.19 -21.62 24.27
CA PHE A 392 1.89 -21.06 24.63
C PHE A 392 1.30 -20.20 23.50
N ASN A 393 -0.01 -20.28 23.33
CA ASN A 393 -0.76 -19.41 22.45
C ASN A 393 -1.52 -18.37 23.27
N VAL A 394 -1.51 -17.11 22.82
CA VAL A 394 -2.16 -16.00 23.52
C VAL A 394 -3.07 -15.25 22.57
N SER A 395 -4.29 -14.99 22.99
CA SER A 395 -5.24 -14.17 22.23
C SER A 395 -5.91 -13.14 23.15
N LYS A 396 -6.35 -12.02 22.56
CA LYS A 396 -7.00 -10.92 23.28
C LYS A 396 -8.38 -10.66 22.69
N LYS A 397 -9.38 -10.56 23.57
CA LYS A 397 -10.74 -10.10 23.20
C LYS A 397 -11.23 -9.10 24.24
N GLY A 398 -11.18 -7.81 23.90
CA GLY A 398 -11.49 -6.74 24.84
C GLY A 398 -10.52 -6.74 26.04
N ASN A 399 -11.05 -6.90 27.24
CA ASN A 399 -10.30 -6.96 28.50
C ASN A 399 -9.93 -8.38 28.94
N THR A 400 -10.26 -9.39 28.14
CA THR A 400 -9.93 -10.80 28.43
C THR A 400 -8.75 -11.22 27.59
N VAL A 401 -7.74 -11.80 28.21
CA VAL A 401 -6.60 -12.47 27.58
C VAL A 401 -6.76 -13.96 27.80
N THR A 402 -6.95 -14.70 26.72
CA THR A 402 -7.04 -16.17 26.74
C THR A 402 -5.67 -16.74 26.46
N ILE A 403 -5.17 -17.58 27.36
CA ILE A 403 -3.90 -18.28 27.27
C ILE A 403 -4.20 -19.76 27.07
N SER A 404 -3.63 -20.40 26.04
CA SER A 404 -3.81 -21.81 25.76
C SER A 404 -2.50 -22.51 25.45
N ALA A 405 -2.45 -23.80 25.66
CA ALA A 405 -1.35 -24.67 25.30
C ALA A 405 -1.87 -26.03 24.83
N ASP A 406 -1.15 -26.64 23.91
CA ASP A 406 -1.37 -28.03 23.50
C ASP A 406 -0.85 -28.98 24.58
N ALA A 407 -1.13 -30.29 24.42
CA ALA A 407 -0.67 -31.30 25.37
C ALA A 407 0.87 -31.28 25.50
N ASN A 408 1.36 -31.36 26.75
CA ASN A 408 2.77 -31.42 27.08
C ASN A 408 3.18 -32.86 27.36
N GLU A 409 3.99 -33.42 26.47
CA GLU A 409 4.50 -34.79 26.61
C GLU A 409 5.85 -34.88 27.37
N GLY A 410 6.38 -33.75 27.84
CA GLY A 410 7.68 -33.65 28.46
C GLY A 410 7.68 -32.97 29.83
N GLU A 411 8.76 -32.28 30.12
CA GLU A 411 8.96 -31.54 31.36
C GLU A 411 8.04 -30.32 31.49
N GLN A 412 7.94 -29.78 32.71
CA GLN A 412 7.19 -28.56 32.98
C GLN A 412 7.68 -27.39 32.13
N LYS A 413 6.77 -26.67 31.48
CA LYS A 413 7.05 -25.43 30.75
C LYS A 413 6.60 -24.24 31.57
N SER A 414 7.34 -23.14 31.49
CA SER A 414 6.95 -21.88 32.10
C SER A 414 7.38 -20.69 31.25
N GLY A 415 6.64 -19.60 31.34
CA GLY A 415 6.95 -18.36 30.68
C GLY A 415 6.23 -17.17 31.30
N THR A 416 6.59 -15.97 30.91
CA THR A 416 5.95 -14.75 31.40
C THR A 416 5.44 -13.93 30.21
N LEU A 417 4.16 -13.62 30.25
CA LEU A 417 3.53 -12.68 29.32
C LEU A 417 3.54 -11.29 29.94
N THR A 418 4.08 -10.32 29.26
CA THR A 418 4.10 -8.92 29.70
C THR A 418 3.01 -8.14 28.97
N LEU A 419 2.17 -7.44 29.71
CA LEU A 419 1.17 -6.50 29.22
C LEU A 419 1.68 -5.09 29.49
N THR A 420 1.65 -4.22 28.49
CA THR A 420 2.17 -2.84 28.59
C THR A 420 1.07 -1.83 28.25
N LEU A 421 0.85 -0.88 29.14
CA LEU A 421 -0.11 0.20 28.94
C LEU A 421 0.39 1.15 27.85
N GLN A 422 -0.40 1.39 26.81
CA GLN A 422 0.00 2.25 25.67
C GLN A 422 0.22 3.71 26.08
N SER A 423 -0.59 4.22 27.01
CA SER A 423 -0.45 5.59 27.52
C SER A 423 0.74 5.77 28.47
N ASN A 424 1.32 4.68 28.98
CA ASN A 424 2.48 4.70 29.87
C ASN A 424 3.29 3.40 29.77
N ASN A 425 4.33 3.37 28.93
CA ASN A 425 5.19 2.21 28.71
C ASN A 425 5.93 1.72 29.98
N GLY A 426 6.04 2.55 31.01
CA GLY A 426 6.59 2.14 32.32
C GLY A 426 5.60 1.34 33.18
N LYS A 427 4.31 1.31 32.82
CA LYS A 427 3.29 0.57 33.54
C LYS A 427 3.02 -0.75 32.84
N THR A 428 3.43 -1.82 33.45
CA THR A 428 3.27 -3.18 32.97
C THR A 428 2.57 -4.07 33.99
N ALA A 429 1.87 -5.09 33.49
CA ALA A 429 1.42 -6.23 34.30
C ALA A 429 2.03 -7.49 33.72
N GLN A 430 2.43 -8.41 34.59
CA GLN A 430 3.01 -9.67 34.16
C GLN A 430 2.08 -10.82 34.53
N ILE A 431 1.94 -11.79 33.63
CA ILE A 431 1.21 -13.03 33.86
C ILE A 431 2.23 -14.17 33.76
N THR A 432 2.44 -14.87 34.87
CA THR A 432 3.26 -16.07 34.89
C THR A 432 2.43 -17.25 34.41
N ILE A 433 2.90 -17.96 33.41
CA ILE A 433 2.21 -19.09 32.80
C ILE A 433 3.05 -20.33 33.07
N THR A 434 2.40 -21.38 33.53
CA THR A 434 3.04 -22.68 33.81
C THR A 434 2.18 -23.79 33.21
N GLN A 435 2.80 -24.73 32.51
CA GLN A 435 2.15 -25.98 32.10
C GLN A 435 2.84 -27.14 32.86
N THR A 436 2.04 -27.97 33.48
CA THR A 436 2.57 -29.11 34.28
C THR A 436 3.25 -30.12 33.36
N ALA A 437 4.22 -30.85 33.92
CA ALA A 437 4.81 -32.02 33.28
C ALA A 437 3.75 -33.14 33.17
N LYS A 438 3.92 -34.02 32.16
CA LYS A 438 3.13 -35.24 32.09
C LYS A 438 3.50 -36.10 33.29
N SER A 439 2.49 -36.49 34.11
CA SER A 439 2.68 -37.49 35.17
C SER A 439 2.92 -38.85 34.49
N GLU A 440 3.98 -39.54 34.88
CA GLU A 440 4.22 -40.93 34.49
C GLU A 440 3.08 -41.87 34.89
#